data_6fd8d077dfc76554d980304d9d103c6e
#
_entry.id   6fd8d077dfc76554d980304d9d103c6e
#
_cell.length_a   1.000
_cell.length_b   1.000
_cell.length_c   1.000
_cell.angle_alpha   90.00
_cell.angle_beta   90.00
_cell.angle_gamma   90.00
#
_symmetry.space_group_name_H-M   'P 1'
#
loop_
_entity.id
_entity.type
_entity.pdbx_description
1 polymer ?
#
loop_
_entity_poly.entity_id
_entity_poly.type
_entity_poly.pdbx_seq_one_letter_code
_entity_poly.pdbx_strand_id
1 'polypeptide(L)'
;PMMSTSFRTLTQWNGLGRMVETDYNKVKAFIDKAHAEGKAARFWGCPDTKTAWNTFMKLGLDYLNTDHPALLDDFLKRYPKNFYTSKGKFHEIYQPTYKNDGSKKMPKNVIVLISDGGAGQGQMWAAATANGGKLNLMQMKNIGLLKTNPTNDYTTDSAGAGTALATGQKTRNRRIGTDSLGNKIQNITEALAAKGVQTGIISNDGITGATPSAYYAHQPERDMGQEIAEDLLTSPADLVIAAPVEAFAANDSLLTKQLREKNIAVCNQLPQLSQVPLNQRVICLQGDDYGKNFRVIEESFNTVITRLSAGKKGFFTMIELSLIHISEPTRPRLIS
;
A
#
# COMPACT_ATOMS: atom_id res chain seq x y z
N PRO A 1 35.70 36.85 -3.81
CA PRO A 1 35.92 36.71 -2.38
C PRO A 1 34.96 35.68 -1.78
N MET A 2 35.39 34.98 -0.70
CA MET A 2 34.64 33.93 -0.06
C MET A 2 34.60 34.17 1.46
N MET A 3 33.43 33.91 2.05
CA MET A 3 33.24 33.88 3.49
C MET A 3 33.18 32.43 3.96
N SER A 4 34.09 32.03 4.85
CA SER A 4 34.21 30.64 5.29
C SER A 4 34.30 30.53 6.78
N THR A 5 33.57 29.62 7.39
CA THR A 5 33.58 29.35 8.83
C THR A 5 33.47 27.86 9.14
N SER A 6 33.83 27.51 10.41
CA SER A 6 33.54 26.16 10.90
C SER A 6 32.03 25.97 11.08
N PHE A 7 31.48 24.91 10.53
CA PHE A 7 30.07 24.58 10.74
C PHE A 7 29.73 24.37 12.22
N ARG A 8 30.70 23.80 12.96
CA ARG A 8 30.55 23.51 14.40
C ARG A 8 30.40 24.77 15.29
N THR A 9 30.75 25.96 14.79
CA THR A 9 30.49 27.21 15.49
C THR A 9 29.03 27.66 15.42
N LEU A 10 28.27 27.15 14.45
CA LEU A 10 26.86 27.50 14.23
C LEU A 10 25.90 26.47 14.82
N THR A 11 26.25 25.18 14.75
CA THR A 11 25.39 24.09 15.17
C THR A 11 26.14 22.80 15.42
N GLN A 12 25.60 21.93 16.27
CA GLN A 12 26.04 20.55 16.48
C GLN A 12 25.28 19.53 15.65
N TRP A 13 24.45 19.96 14.70
CA TRP A 13 23.70 19.05 13.84
C TRP A 13 24.66 18.10 13.09
N ASN A 14 24.32 16.81 13.12
CA ASN A 14 25.13 15.74 12.55
C ASN A 14 24.81 15.40 11.09
N GLY A 15 23.93 16.16 10.44
CA GLY A 15 23.53 15.92 9.04
C GLY A 15 22.41 14.88 8.87
N LEU A 16 21.83 14.36 9.95
CA LEU A 16 20.70 13.42 9.92
C LEU A 16 19.41 14.12 10.37
N GLY A 17 18.30 13.76 9.73
CA GLY A 17 17.01 14.38 10.02
C GLY A 17 17.00 15.90 9.72
N ARG A 18 16.05 16.60 10.34
CA ARG A 18 15.96 18.06 10.21
C ARG A 18 16.85 18.76 11.22
N MET A 19 17.49 19.83 10.79
CA MET A 19 18.12 20.78 11.69
C MET A 19 17.04 21.49 12.52
N VAL A 20 17.28 21.71 13.81
CA VAL A 20 16.36 22.49 14.64
C VAL A 20 16.29 23.93 14.12
N GLU A 21 15.14 24.55 14.25
CA GLU A 21 14.85 25.85 13.63
C GLU A 21 15.84 26.95 14.02
N THR A 22 16.22 26.98 15.28
CA THR A 22 17.23 27.96 15.80
C THR A 22 18.57 27.83 15.10
N ASP A 23 19.03 26.60 14.86
CA ASP A 23 20.32 26.35 14.20
C ASP A 23 20.20 26.54 12.69
N TYR A 24 19.09 26.14 12.10
CA TYR A 24 18.79 26.43 10.70
C TYR A 24 18.87 27.94 10.40
N ASN A 25 18.27 28.76 11.27
CA ASN A 25 18.29 30.21 11.11
C ASN A 25 19.70 30.81 11.29
N LYS A 26 20.52 30.27 12.16
CA LYS A 26 21.94 30.70 12.29
C LYS A 26 22.74 30.38 11.03
N VAL A 27 22.58 29.17 10.50
CA VAL A 27 23.25 28.73 9.27
C VAL A 27 22.81 29.58 8.08
N LYS A 28 21.49 29.81 7.96
CA LYS A 28 20.93 30.66 6.93
C LYS A 28 21.44 32.10 7.04
N ALA A 29 21.43 32.68 8.21
CA ALA A 29 21.89 34.04 8.42
C ALA A 29 23.36 34.24 8.02
N PHE A 30 24.23 33.25 8.23
CA PHE A 30 25.63 33.30 7.77
C PHE A 30 25.71 33.34 6.23
N ILE A 31 24.92 32.50 5.54
CA ILE A 31 24.88 32.44 4.07
C ILE A 31 24.34 33.76 3.53
N ASP A 32 23.20 34.23 4.05
CA ASP A 32 22.58 35.50 3.65
C ASP A 32 23.53 36.67 3.82
N LYS A 33 24.30 36.71 4.95
CA LYS A 33 25.30 37.74 5.17
C LYS A 33 26.44 37.71 4.16
N ALA A 34 26.94 36.51 3.82
CA ALA A 34 27.97 36.37 2.79
C ALA A 34 27.49 36.93 1.45
N HIS A 35 26.28 36.56 1.05
CA HIS A 35 25.66 37.00 -0.21
C HIS A 35 25.40 38.51 -0.22
N ALA A 36 24.93 39.08 0.89
CA ALA A 36 24.75 40.53 1.03
C ALA A 36 26.06 41.33 0.87
N GLU A 37 27.18 40.72 1.19
CA GLU A 37 28.53 41.28 1.01
C GLU A 37 29.14 40.93 -0.39
N GLY A 38 28.38 40.31 -1.28
CA GLY A 38 28.88 39.87 -2.59
C GLY A 38 29.92 38.76 -2.53
N LYS A 39 29.91 37.95 -1.49
CA LYS A 39 30.86 36.86 -1.23
C LYS A 39 30.20 35.51 -1.31
N ALA A 40 30.92 34.52 -1.84
CA ALA A 40 30.49 33.14 -1.76
C ALA A 40 30.58 32.58 -0.32
N ALA A 41 29.62 31.77 0.09
CA ALA A 41 29.57 31.13 1.41
C ALA A 41 30.10 29.70 1.35
N ARG A 42 30.91 29.32 2.35
CA ARG A 42 31.44 27.97 2.53
C ARG A 42 31.50 27.60 4.01
N PHE A 43 31.18 26.35 4.32
CA PHE A 43 31.46 25.76 5.64
C PHE A 43 32.54 24.69 5.53
N TRP A 44 33.36 24.55 6.57
CA TRP A 44 34.25 23.42 6.77
C TRP A 44 33.87 22.66 8.03
N GLY A 45 34.26 21.37 8.13
CA GLY A 45 33.87 20.51 9.26
C GLY A 45 32.35 20.27 9.34
N CYS A 46 31.68 20.35 8.22
CA CYS A 46 30.24 20.07 8.12
C CYS A 46 29.98 18.56 7.95
N PRO A 47 28.76 18.10 8.29
CA PRO A 47 28.39 16.71 8.09
C PRO A 47 28.42 16.33 6.61
N ASP A 48 28.93 15.13 6.33
CA ASP A 48 29.15 14.60 4.98
C ASP A 48 28.07 13.55 4.65
N THR A 49 26.82 14.00 4.64
CA THR A 49 25.65 13.16 4.37
C THR A 49 24.78 13.72 3.25
N LYS A 50 24.03 12.87 2.55
CA LYS A 50 23.08 13.30 1.51
C LYS A 50 22.04 14.30 2.04
N THR A 51 21.60 14.15 3.29
CA THR A 51 20.68 15.08 3.95
C THR A 51 21.33 16.45 4.17
N ALA A 52 22.59 16.47 4.61
CA ALA A 52 23.34 17.72 4.79
C ALA A 52 23.56 18.43 3.45
N TRP A 53 24.05 17.74 2.45
CA TRP A 53 24.26 18.32 1.12
C TRP A 53 22.97 18.91 0.54
N ASN A 54 21.85 18.16 0.63
CA ASN A 54 20.53 18.67 0.18
C ASN A 54 20.09 19.91 0.97
N THR A 55 20.33 19.93 2.27
CA THR A 55 19.98 21.07 3.13
C THR A 55 20.82 22.30 2.78
N PHE A 56 22.13 22.13 2.60
CA PHE A 56 23.02 23.20 2.21
C PHE A 56 22.71 23.77 0.83
N MET A 57 22.42 22.92 -0.15
CA MET A 57 21.99 23.36 -1.49
C MET A 57 20.68 24.16 -1.42
N LYS A 58 19.71 23.73 -0.61
CA LYS A 58 18.44 24.46 -0.42
C LYS A 58 18.64 25.82 0.27
N LEU A 59 19.63 25.92 1.14
CA LEU A 59 20.01 27.16 1.81
C LEU A 59 20.78 28.12 0.90
N GLY A 60 21.20 27.65 -0.30
CA GLY A 60 21.97 28.44 -1.23
C GLY A 60 23.47 28.52 -0.92
N LEU A 61 24.03 27.53 -0.20
CA LEU A 61 25.46 27.44 0.04
C LEU A 61 26.21 27.26 -1.29
N ASP A 62 27.23 28.08 -1.55
CA ASP A 62 27.94 28.10 -2.84
C ASP A 62 28.93 26.95 -2.99
N TYR A 63 29.56 26.52 -1.90
CA TYR A 63 30.56 25.44 -1.92
C TYR A 63 30.23 24.36 -0.89
N LEU A 64 29.91 23.19 -1.37
CA LEU A 64 29.78 21.99 -0.53
C LEU A 64 31.15 21.43 -0.20
N ASN A 65 31.48 21.40 1.09
CA ASN A 65 32.69 20.77 1.58
C ASN A 65 32.43 19.29 1.86
N THR A 66 33.37 18.41 1.47
CA THR A 66 33.26 16.96 1.67
C THR A 66 34.64 16.33 1.82
N ASP A 67 34.73 15.32 2.67
CA ASP A 67 35.87 14.41 2.75
C ASP A 67 35.68 13.18 1.84
N HIS A 68 34.51 13.07 1.18
CA HIS A 68 34.14 11.98 0.27
C HIS A 68 33.74 12.49 -1.13
N PRO A 69 34.68 13.04 -1.93
CA PRO A 69 34.36 13.68 -3.22
C PRO A 69 33.59 12.78 -4.20
N ALA A 70 33.95 11.49 -4.25
CA ALA A 70 33.26 10.54 -5.13
C ALA A 70 31.79 10.33 -4.76
N LEU A 71 31.45 10.31 -3.46
CA LEU A 71 30.08 10.20 -2.99
C LEU A 71 29.27 11.47 -3.26
N LEU A 72 29.90 12.65 -3.09
CA LEU A 72 29.26 13.92 -3.44
C LEU A 72 29.01 14.03 -4.93
N ASP A 73 29.97 13.64 -5.77
CA ASP A 73 29.84 13.63 -7.22
C ASP A 73 28.67 12.75 -7.69
N ASP A 74 28.59 11.51 -7.17
CA ASP A 74 27.46 10.60 -7.44
C ASP A 74 26.12 11.21 -6.99
N PHE A 75 26.09 11.82 -5.79
CA PHE A 75 24.91 12.51 -5.30
C PHE A 75 24.48 13.64 -6.23
N LEU A 76 25.40 14.51 -6.64
CA LEU A 76 25.10 15.65 -7.51
C LEU A 76 24.64 15.22 -8.89
N LYS A 77 25.23 14.18 -9.47
CA LYS A 77 24.79 13.60 -10.77
C LYS A 77 23.37 13.04 -10.72
N ARG A 78 22.97 12.50 -9.57
CA ARG A 78 21.62 11.93 -9.38
C ARG A 78 20.60 12.96 -8.88
N TYR A 79 21.04 14.02 -8.27
CA TYR A 79 20.18 15.00 -7.60
C TYR A 79 19.04 15.53 -8.48
N PRO A 80 19.27 15.95 -9.75
CA PRO A 80 18.20 16.44 -10.61
C PRO A 80 17.16 15.36 -10.94
N LYS A 81 17.56 14.08 -10.99
CA LYS A 81 16.69 12.94 -11.29
C LYS A 81 15.87 12.48 -10.10
N ASN A 82 16.36 12.77 -8.88
CA ASN A 82 15.69 12.40 -7.62
C ASN A 82 14.76 13.49 -7.09
N PHE A 83 14.61 14.57 -7.83
CA PHE A 83 13.70 15.66 -7.49
C PHE A 83 12.31 15.37 -8.04
N TYR A 84 11.34 15.17 -7.17
CA TYR A 84 9.94 15.06 -7.57
C TYR A 84 9.21 16.37 -7.25
N THR A 85 8.66 16.97 -8.29
CA THR A 85 7.73 18.09 -8.17
C THR A 85 6.35 17.58 -8.57
N SER A 86 5.37 17.65 -7.67
CA SER A 86 3.99 17.30 -8.01
C SER A 86 3.49 18.21 -9.12
N LYS A 87 3.10 17.61 -10.26
CA LYS A 87 2.55 18.33 -11.42
C LYS A 87 1.01 18.27 -11.43
N GLY A 88 0.40 17.56 -10.51
CA GLY A 88 -1.03 17.36 -10.44
C GLY A 88 -1.76 18.40 -9.61
N LYS A 89 -3.08 18.46 -9.77
CA LYS A 89 -3.95 19.09 -8.79
C LYS A 89 -3.96 18.22 -7.54
N PHE A 90 -3.86 18.84 -6.37
CA PHE A 90 -4.02 18.14 -5.11
C PHE A 90 -5.47 17.66 -4.98
N HIS A 91 -5.66 16.46 -4.46
CA HIS A 91 -6.97 15.99 -4.11
C HIS A 91 -7.54 16.84 -2.98
N GLU A 92 -8.81 17.18 -3.10
CA GLU A 92 -9.53 17.75 -1.96
C GLU A 92 -9.60 16.72 -0.83
N ILE A 93 -9.35 17.19 0.38
CA ILE A 93 -9.37 16.32 1.55
C ILE A 93 -10.79 16.26 2.10
N TYR A 94 -11.35 15.06 2.10
CA TYR A 94 -12.63 14.78 2.73
C TYR A 94 -12.60 15.15 4.21
N GLN A 95 -13.57 15.95 4.62
CA GLN A 95 -13.80 16.24 6.04
C GLN A 95 -14.84 15.24 6.57
N PRO A 96 -14.46 14.35 7.51
CA PRO A 96 -15.38 13.35 8.02
C PRO A 96 -16.64 13.97 8.65
N THR A 97 -17.79 13.67 8.09
CA THR A 97 -19.10 14.14 8.56
C THR A 97 -19.73 13.17 9.56
N TYR A 98 -19.24 11.95 9.68
CA TYR A 98 -19.72 10.96 10.62
C TYR A 98 -19.40 11.35 12.06
N LYS A 99 -20.28 10.97 12.97
CA LYS A 99 -20.06 11.07 14.41
C LYS A 99 -19.51 9.74 14.94
N ASN A 100 -18.46 9.82 15.74
CA ASN A 100 -18.09 8.68 16.57
C ASN A 100 -19.04 8.68 17.77
N ASP A 101 -20.07 7.87 17.70
CA ASP A 101 -21.15 7.84 18.69
C ASP A 101 -20.88 6.95 19.88
N GLY A 102 -19.72 6.25 19.90
CA GLY A 102 -19.41 5.27 20.94
C GLY A 102 -20.41 4.10 21.01
N SER A 103 -21.25 3.96 20.00
CA SER A 103 -22.27 2.91 19.94
C SER A 103 -21.63 1.53 19.97
N LYS A 104 -22.19 0.64 20.77
CA LYS A 104 -21.84 -0.81 20.77
C LYS A 104 -22.64 -1.61 19.75
N LYS A 105 -23.42 -0.96 18.89
CA LYS A 105 -24.17 -1.64 17.83
C LYS A 105 -23.20 -2.22 16.81
N MET A 106 -23.43 -3.46 16.44
CA MET A 106 -22.68 -4.12 15.37
C MET A 106 -22.92 -3.38 14.05
N PRO A 107 -21.87 -3.04 13.29
CA PRO A 107 -22.04 -2.45 11.98
C PRO A 107 -22.73 -3.43 11.04
N LYS A 108 -23.66 -2.93 10.22
CA LYS A 108 -24.35 -3.75 9.22
C LYS A 108 -23.45 -4.06 8.03
N ASN A 109 -22.62 -3.11 7.65
CA ASN A 109 -21.69 -3.23 6.51
C ASN A 109 -20.27 -2.98 7.00
N VAL A 110 -19.33 -3.81 6.56
CA VAL A 110 -17.91 -3.70 6.92
C VAL A 110 -17.07 -3.70 5.65
N ILE A 111 -16.21 -2.71 5.53
CA ILE A 111 -15.22 -2.62 4.47
C ILE A 111 -13.84 -2.64 5.12
N VAL A 112 -13.02 -3.61 4.77
CA VAL A 112 -11.61 -3.67 5.16
C VAL A 112 -10.77 -3.25 3.97
N LEU A 113 -10.07 -2.15 4.11
CA LEU A 113 -9.16 -1.64 3.08
C LEU A 113 -7.73 -1.98 3.49
N ILE A 114 -7.03 -2.76 2.67
CA ILE A 114 -5.66 -3.22 2.90
C ILE A 114 -4.75 -2.54 1.89
N SER A 115 -3.76 -1.81 2.40
CA SER A 115 -2.65 -1.27 1.60
C SER A 115 -1.43 -2.15 1.85
N ASP A 116 -1.29 -3.23 1.08
CA ASP A 116 -0.17 -4.16 1.25
C ASP A 116 1.15 -3.49 0.85
N GLY A 117 2.16 -3.60 1.72
CA GLY A 117 3.42 -2.89 1.57
C GLY A 117 3.33 -1.37 1.80
N GLY A 118 2.13 -0.82 1.98
CA GLY A 118 1.88 0.63 2.15
C GLY A 118 2.00 1.16 3.57
N ALA A 119 2.19 0.29 4.55
CA ALA A 119 2.23 0.69 5.96
C ALA A 119 3.55 1.35 6.39
N GLY A 120 4.54 1.46 5.49
CA GLY A 120 5.78 2.16 5.76
C GLY A 120 5.54 3.65 5.96
N GLN A 121 5.97 4.20 7.11
CA GLN A 121 5.86 5.65 7.37
C GLN A 121 6.43 6.48 6.21
N GLY A 122 7.51 6.02 5.57
CA GLY A 122 8.12 6.68 4.42
C GLY A 122 7.19 6.80 3.22
N GLN A 123 6.39 5.80 2.93
CA GLN A 123 5.44 5.81 1.81
C GLN A 123 4.24 6.72 2.10
N MET A 124 3.70 6.68 3.33
CA MET A 124 2.65 7.62 3.75
C MET A 124 3.13 9.07 3.68
N TRP A 125 4.36 9.33 4.13
CA TRP A 125 4.94 10.67 4.04
C TRP A 125 5.20 11.10 2.60
N ALA A 126 5.65 10.20 1.74
CA ALA A 126 5.83 10.48 0.31
C ALA A 126 4.49 10.82 -0.36
N ALA A 127 3.45 10.01 -0.12
CA ALA A 127 2.11 10.27 -0.64
C ALA A 127 1.52 11.58 -0.09
N ALA A 128 1.65 11.83 1.22
CA ALA A 128 1.21 13.09 1.82
C ALA A 128 1.95 14.29 1.20
N THR A 129 3.27 14.18 1.03
CA THR A 129 4.07 15.26 0.40
C THR A 129 3.62 15.52 -1.03
N ALA A 130 3.35 14.45 -1.80
CA ALA A 130 2.85 14.57 -3.16
C ALA A 130 1.47 15.24 -3.24
N ASN A 131 0.67 15.15 -2.17
CA ASN A 131 -0.66 15.76 -2.05
C ASN A 131 -0.70 16.98 -1.10
N GLY A 132 0.34 17.80 -1.10
CA GLY A 132 0.38 19.04 -0.31
C GLY A 132 0.40 18.83 1.21
N GLY A 133 0.95 17.71 1.68
CA GLY A 133 1.08 17.38 3.10
C GLY A 133 -0.16 16.73 3.72
N LYS A 134 -1.16 16.36 2.93
CA LYS A 134 -2.45 15.86 3.44
C LYS A 134 -2.88 14.56 2.74
N LEU A 135 -3.48 13.65 3.50
CA LEU A 135 -4.14 12.44 2.98
C LEU A 135 -5.49 12.26 3.66
N ASN A 136 -6.46 11.67 2.95
CA ASN A 136 -7.75 11.30 3.53
C ASN A 136 -7.59 10.36 4.72
N LEU A 137 -6.63 9.42 4.66
CA LEU A 137 -6.30 8.52 5.76
C LEU A 137 -5.96 9.27 7.06
N MET A 138 -5.29 10.42 6.97
CA MET A 138 -4.92 11.24 8.12
C MET A 138 -6.12 11.96 8.76
N GLN A 139 -7.29 11.97 8.11
CA GLN A 139 -8.52 12.56 8.64
C GLN A 139 -9.36 11.53 9.42
N MET A 140 -8.95 10.27 9.47
CA MET A 140 -9.65 9.26 10.24
C MET A 140 -9.59 9.57 11.73
N LYS A 141 -10.77 9.48 12.40
CA LYS A 141 -10.90 9.84 13.82
C LYS A 141 -10.39 8.78 14.79
N ASN A 142 -10.36 7.53 14.36
CA ASN A 142 -9.93 6.40 15.18
C ASN A 142 -8.66 5.79 14.58
N ILE A 143 -7.67 5.59 15.43
CA ILE A 143 -6.37 5.00 15.08
C ILE A 143 -6.13 3.84 16.00
N GLY A 144 -5.66 2.71 15.47
CA GLY A 144 -5.22 1.55 16.21
C GLY A 144 -3.81 1.12 15.80
N LEU A 145 -3.18 0.34 16.65
CA LEU A 145 -1.91 -0.30 16.37
C LEU A 145 -2.14 -1.80 16.19
N LEU A 146 -1.58 -2.35 15.13
CA LEU A 146 -1.66 -3.78 14.82
C LEU A 146 -0.28 -4.42 14.96
N LYS A 147 -0.20 -5.51 15.72
CA LYS A 147 1.00 -6.32 15.84
C LYS A 147 1.03 -7.36 14.71
N THR A 148 1.89 -7.15 13.73
CA THR A 148 1.87 -7.87 12.45
C THR A 148 2.73 -9.13 12.40
N ASN A 149 3.65 -9.37 13.35
CA ASN A 149 4.55 -10.52 13.33
C ASN A 149 3.78 -11.87 13.22
N PRO A 150 4.26 -12.81 12.37
CA PRO A 150 3.74 -14.18 12.32
C PRO A 150 4.17 -15.00 13.55
N THR A 151 3.85 -16.29 13.58
CA THR A 151 4.23 -17.15 14.69
C THR A 151 5.68 -17.64 14.63
N ASN A 152 6.34 -17.54 13.49
CA ASN A 152 7.67 -18.11 13.24
C ASN A 152 8.73 -17.08 12.85
N ASP A 153 8.40 -15.77 12.80
CA ASP A 153 9.35 -14.74 12.39
C ASP A 153 8.99 -13.38 13.01
N TYR A 154 9.89 -12.41 12.91
CA TYR A 154 9.64 -11.01 13.22
C TYR A 154 8.91 -10.29 12.10
N THR A 155 9.25 -10.61 10.85
CA THR A 155 8.69 -9.99 9.66
C THR A 155 7.66 -10.90 9.03
N THR A 156 6.43 -10.39 8.90
CA THR A 156 5.36 -11.12 8.21
C THR A 156 5.51 -11.02 6.70
N ASP A 157 5.07 -12.06 6.00
CA ASP A 157 4.71 -11.96 4.59
C ASP A 157 3.20 -11.70 4.44
N SER A 158 2.75 -11.46 3.21
CA SER A 158 1.34 -11.20 2.91
C SER A 158 0.44 -12.39 3.23
N ALA A 159 0.95 -13.63 3.12
CA ALA A 159 0.18 -14.84 3.39
C ALA A 159 -0.16 -14.98 4.88
N GLY A 160 0.86 -14.89 5.75
CA GLY A 160 0.67 -14.95 7.20
C GLY A 160 -0.17 -13.78 7.72
N ALA A 161 0.06 -12.56 7.20
CA ALA A 161 -0.69 -11.38 7.57
C ALA A 161 -2.14 -11.44 7.07
N GLY A 162 -2.36 -11.79 5.80
CA GLY A 162 -3.69 -11.95 5.20
C GLY A 162 -4.51 -13.01 5.93
N THR A 163 -3.90 -14.17 6.22
CA THR A 163 -4.55 -15.22 7.02
C THR A 163 -4.94 -14.72 8.40
N ALA A 164 -4.06 -13.99 9.10
CA ALA A 164 -4.39 -13.45 10.41
C ALA A 164 -5.54 -12.44 10.37
N LEU A 165 -5.60 -11.59 9.33
CA LEU A 165 -6.71 -10.66 9.12
C LEU A 165 -8.02 -11.37 8.77
N ALA A 166 -7.95 -12.42 7.94
CA ALA A 166 -9.12 -13.16 7.49
C ALA A 166 -9.70 -14.11 8.54
N THR A 167 -8.86 -14.63 9.46
CA THR A 167 -9.28 -15.66 10.42
C THR A 167 -9.28 -15.21 11.88
N GLY A 168 -8.62 -14.08 12.19
CA GLY A 168 -8.38 -13.65 13.55
C GLY A 168 -7.29 -14.44 14.28
N GLN A 169 -6.59 -15.37 13.60
CA GLN A 169 -5.56 -16.22 14.18
C GLN A 169 -4.22 -16.02 13.48
N LYS A 170 -3.16 -15.82 14.25
CA LYS A 170 -1.80 -15.78 13.71
C LYS A 170 -1.35 -17.16 13.25
N THR A 171 -0.67 -17.17 12.11
CA THR A 171 -0.06 -18.37 11.55
C THR A 171 1.42 -18.12 11.18
N ARG A 172 2.05 -19.08 10.55
CA ARG A 172 3.41 -18.95 10.02
C ARG A 172 3.37 -18.19 8.69
N ASN A 173 4.50 -17.59 8.32
CA ASN A 173 4.69 -17.08 6.96
C ASN A 173 4.34 -18.17 5.92
N ARG A 174 3.91 -17.74 4.75
CA ARG A 174 3.55 -18.54 3.57
C ARG A 174 2.25 -19.36 3.68
N ARG A 175 1.55 -19.32 4.80
CA ARG A 175 0.28 -20.06 5.04
C ARG A 175 -0.92 -19.25 4.54
N ILE A 176 -1.81 -19.91 3.80
CA ILE A 176 -3.07 -19.34 3.31
C ILE A 176 -4.23 -20.03 4.03
N GLY A 177 -4.99 -19.30 4.84
CA GLY A 177 -6.19 -19.82 5.54
C GLY A 177 -5.95 -21.06 6.38
N THR A 178 -4.71 -21.32 6.81
CA THR A 178 -4.33 -22.48 7.61
C THR A 178 -3.58 -22.06 8.88
N ASP A 179 -3.66 -22.86 9.93
CA ASP A 179 -2.89 -22.67 11.16
C ASP A 179 -1.38 -22.99 10.97
N SER A 180 -0.60 -22.86 12.04
CA SER A 180 0.83 -23.12 12.01
C SER A 180 1.19 -24.60 11.71
N LEU A 181 0.23 -25.51 11.82
CA LEU A 181 0.38 -26.94 11.52
C LEU A 181 -0.11 -27.28 10.09
N GLY A 182 -0.79 -26.34 9.44
CA GLY A 182 -1.36 -26.52 8.09
C GLY A 182 -2.84 -26.96 8.11
N ASN A 183 -3.50 -26.99 9.27
CA ASN A 183 -4.91 -27.29 9.33
C ASN A 183 -5.74 -26.08 8.87
N LYS A 184 -6.82 -26.34 8.16
CA LYS A 184 -7.77 -25.33 7.72
C LYS A 184 -8.34 -24.53 8.91
N ILE A 185 -8.34 -23.20 8.80
CA ILE A 185 -9.01 -22.30 9.75
C ILE A 185 -10.16 -21.61 9.04
N GLN A 186 -11.33 -21.57 9.68
CA GLN A 186 -12.46 -20.84 9.13
C GLN A 186 -12.12 -19.35 8.96
N ASN A 187 -12.31 -18.82 7.76
CA ASN A 187 -12.14 -17.41 7.48
C ASN A 187 -13.44 -16.62 7.64
N ILE A 188 -13.34 -15.30 7.67
CA ILE A 188 -14.48 -14.39 7.85
C ILE A 188 -15.53 -14.54 6.73
N THR A 189 -15.13 -14.84 5.50
CA THR A 189 -16.03 -15.05 4.37
C THR A 189 -16.93 -16.25 4.61
N GLU A 190 -16.36 -17.37 5.04
CA GLU A 190 -17.09 -18.58 5.41
C GLU A 190 -18.03 -18.36 6.62
N ALA A 191 -17.51 -17.70 7.66
CA ALA A 191 -18.27 -17.42 8.86
C ALA A 191 -19.49 -16.51 8.60
N LEU A 192 -19.34 -15.54 7.70
CA LEU A 192 -20.40 -14.60 7.35
C LEU A 192 -21.40 -15.19 6.35
N ALA A 193 -20.94 -15.97 5.39
CA ALA A 193 -21.81 -16.68 4.45
C ALA A 193 -22.76 -17.63 5.18
N ALA A 194 -22.28 -18.34 6.21
CA ALA A 194 -23.13 -19.19 7.06
C ALA A 194 -24.25 -18.40 7.77
N LYS A 195 -24.08 -17.08 7.95
CA LYS A 195 -25.09 -16.17 8.50
C LYS A 195 -25.93 -15.48 7.43
N GLY A 196 -25.67 -15.71 6.14
CA GLY A 196 -26.35 -15.10 5.00
C GLY A 196 -25.98 -13.61 4.83
N VAL A 197 -24.79 -13.19 5.26
CA VAL A 197 -24.20 -11.89 4.98
C VAL A 197 -23.42 -12.00 3.68
N GLN A 198 -23.59 -11.05 2.77
CA GLN A 198 -22.87 -11.07 1.50
C GLN A 198 -21.40 -10.69 1.69
N THR A 199 -20.53 -11.30 0.88
CA THR A 199 -19.09 -11.13 1.01
C THR A 199 -18.43 -10.81 -0.33
N GLY A 200 -17.49 -9.87 -0.30
CA GLY A 200 -16.71 -9.44 -1.46
C GLY A 200 -15.20 -9.48 -1.18
N ILE A 201 -14.44 -9.89 -2.18
CA ILE A 201 -12.98 -9.92 -2.18
C ILE A 201 -12.52 -9.18 -3.43
N ILE A 202 -11.85 -8.07 -3.26
CA ILE A 202 -11.39 -7.21 -4.35
C ILE A 202 -9.90 -6.95 -4.17
N SER A 203 -9.11 -7.21 -5.20
CA SER A 203 -7.67 -6.95 -5.18
C SER A 203 -7.19 -6.52 -6.56
N ASN A 204 -6.17 -5.70 -6.62
CA ASN A 204 -5.43 -5.43 -7.85
C ASN A 204 -4.28 -6.44 -8.08
N ASP A 205 -4.11 -7.40 -7.20
CA ASP A 205 -3.21 -8.54 -7.39
C ASP A 205 -3.89 -9.69 -8.15
N GLY A 206 -3.10 -10.70 -8.52
CA GLY A 206 -3.64 -11.94 -9.07
C GLY A 206 -4.64 -12.61 -8.12
N ILE A 207 -5.63 -13.29 -8.68
CA ILE A 207 -6.68 -13.94 -7.87
C ILE A 207 -6.12 -14.93 -6.85
N THR A 208 -4.97 -15.55 -7.15
CA THR A 208 -4.23 -16.44 -6.24
C THR A 208 -3.17 -15.70 -5.41
N GLY A 209 -3.12 -14.38 -5.47
CA GLY A 209 -2.30 -13.56 -4.60
C GLY A 209 -2.57 -13.86 -3.13
N ALA A 210 -1.56 -13.75 -2.30
CA ALA A 210 -1.64 -14.22 -0.91
C ALA A 210 -2.72 -13.51 -0.08
N THR A 211 -2.90 -12.21 -0.26
CA THR A 211 -3.90 -11.44 0.49
C THR A 211 -5.32 -11.79 0.07
N PRO A 212 -5.73 -11.75 -1.22
CA PRO A 212 -7.09 -12.12 -1.60
C PRO A 212 -7.40 -13.57 -1.32
N SER A 213 -6.44 -14.48 -1.54
CA SER A 213 -6.66 -15.92 -1.33
C SER A 213 -6.88 -16.29 0.14
N ALA A 214 -6.30 -15.58 1.09
CA ALA A 214 -6.52 -15.81 2.51
C ALA A 214 -8.01 -15.68 2.93
N TYR A 215 -8.83 -14.99 2.15
CA TYR A 215 -10.25 -14.81 2.41
C TYR A 215 -11.14 -15.88 1.77
N TYR A 216 -10.56 -16.81 0.97
CA TYR A 216 -11.35 -17.85 0.32
C TYR A 216 -10.67 -19.22 0.25
N ALA A 217 -9.35 -19.31 0.41
CA ALA A 217 -8.56 -20.52 0.20
C ALA A 217 -7.92 -21.03 1.50
N HIS A 218 -7.49 -22.31 1.47
CA HIS A 218 -6.87 -22.98 2.61
C HIS A 218 -5.72 -23.88 2.16
N GLN A 219 -4.57 -23.26 1.86
CA GLN A 219 -3.40 -23.99 1.38
C GLN A 219 -2.20 -23.81 2.32
N PRO A 220 -1.39 -24.87 2.54
CA PRO A 220 -0.23 -24.80 3.42
C PRO A 220 0.90 -23.94 2.86
N GLU A 221 0.84 -23.52 1.59
CA GLU A 221 1.89 -22.78 0.93
C GLU A 221 1.31 -21.82 -0.12
N ARG A 222 1.71 -20.55 -0.08
CA ARG A 222 1.21 -19.48 -0.96
C ARG A 222 1.53 -19.68 -2.46
N ASP A 223 2.55 -20.48 -2.78
CA ASP A 223 2.94 -20.74 -4.17
C ASP A 223 2.14 -21.90 -4.82
N MET A 224 1.20 -22.51 -4.09
CA MET A 224 0.28 -23.52 -4.61
C MET A 224 -0.85 -22.85 -5.40
N GLY A 225 -0.49 -22.15 -6.47
CA GLY A 225 -1.41 -21.29 -7.22
C GLY A 225 -2.59 -22.04 -7.85
N GLN A 226 -2.38 -23.27 -8.32
CA GLN A 226 -3.41 -24.10 -8.91
C GLN A 226 -4.44 -24.51 -7.85
N GLU A 227 -3.99 -25.04 -6.71
CA GLU A 227 -4.84 -25.49 -5.61
C GLU A 227 -5.59 -24.31 -4.97
N ILE A 228 -4.93 -23.15 -4.85
CA ILE A 228 -5.55 -21.92 -4.39
C ILE A 228 -6.69 -21.50 -5.36
N ALA A 229 -6.46 -21.57 -6.68
CA ALA A 229 -7.49 -21.25 -7.66
C ALA A 229 -8.67 -22.25 -7.59
N GLU A 230 -8.40 -23.53 -7.36
CA GLU A 230 -9.42 -24.57 -7.21
C GLU A 230 -10.29 -24.38 -5.95
N ASP A 231 -9.76 -23.77 -4.89
CA ASP A 231 -10.53 -23.44 -3.68
C ASP A 231 -11.69 -22.48 -3.97
N LEU A 232 -11.67 -21.72 -5.08
CA LEU A 232 -12.81 -20.92 -5.53
C LEU A 232 -14.06 -21.75 -5.85
N LEU A 233 -13.91 -23.03 -6.21
CA LEU A 233 -15.03 -23.93 -6.48
C LEU A 233 -15.91 -24.18 -5.25
N THR A 234 -15.31 -24.08 -4.06
CA THR A 234 -15.98 -24.35 -2.77
C THR A 234 -16.14 -23.10 -1.91
N SER A 235 -15.44 -22.02 -2.24
CA SER A 235 -15.53 -20.77 -1.51
C SER A 235 -16.97 -20.22 -1.54
N PRO A 236 -17.51 -19.71 -0.45
CA PRO A 236 -18.83 -19.09 -0.42
C PRO A 236 -18.84 -17.60 -0.80
N ALA A 237 -17.70 -17.01 -1.20
CA ALA A 237 -17.63 -15.59 -1.55
C ALA A 237 -18.64 -15.25 -2.67
N ASP A 238 -19.43 -14.18 -2.48
CA ASP A 238 -20.44 -13.75 -3.46
C ASP A 238 -19.82 -13.01 -4.63
N LEU A 239 -18.75 -12.24 -4.38
CA LEU A 239 -18.07 -11.44 -5.38
C LEU A 239 -16.56 -11.54 -5.18
N VAL A 240 -15.83 -11.92 -6.24
CA VAL A 240 -14.38 -11.85 -6.29
C VAL A 240 -13.95 -11.04 -7.51
N ILE A 241 -13.13 -10.03 -7.33
CA ILE A 241 -12.54 -9.21 -8.40
C ILE A 241 -11.04 -9.20 -8.21
N ALA A 242 -10.28 -9.69 -9.20
CA ALA A 242 -8.82 -9.72 -9.14
C ALA A 242 -8.23 -9.86 -10.56
N ALA A 243 -6.91 -9.77 -10.68
CA ALA A 243 -6.24 -10.05 -11.94
C ALA A 243 -6.27 -11.55 -12.26
N PRO A 244 -6.35 -11.94 -13.54
CA PRO A 244 -6.27 -13.33 -13.96
C PRO A 244 -4.88 -13.91 -13.69
N VAL A 245 -4.85 -15.22 -13.51
CA VAL A 245 -3.62 -16.02 -13.38
C VAL A 245 -3.63 -17.16 -14.38
N GLU A 246 -2.54 -17.92 -14.50
CA GLU A 246 -2.37 -18.98 -15.49
C GLU A 246 -3.54 -20.01 -15.48
N ALA A 247 -4.06 -20.35 -14.30
CA ALA A 247 -5.23 -21.25 -14.17
C ALA A 247 -6.48 -20.77 -14.93
N PHE A 248 -6.54 -19.48 -15.27
CA PHE A 248 -7.61 -18.83 -16.03
C PHE A 248 -7.15 -18.27 -17.38
N ALA A 249 -5.95 -18.61 -17.86
CA ALA A 249 -5.36 -18.04 -19.08
C ALA A 249 -6.19 -18.27 -20.34
N ALA A 250 -6.99 -19.32 -20.37
CA ALA A 250 -7.97 -19.55 -21.44
C ALA A 250 -9.39 -19.26 -20.93
N ASN A 251 -10.18 -18.52 -21.72
CA ASN A 251 -11.60 -18.24 -21.40
C ASN A 251 -12.44 -19.53 -21.16
N ASP A 252 -11.97 -20.66 -21.66
CA ASP A 252 -12.55 -21.99 -21.51
C ASP A 252 -11.63 -22.95 -20.75
N SER A 253 -10.83 -22.44 -19.83
CA SER A 253 -10.04 -23.30 -18.94
C SER A 253 -10.96 -24.28 -18.20
N LEU A 254 -10.41 -25.42 -17.79
CA LEU A 254 -11.16 -26.44 -17.05
C LEU A 254 -11.81 -25.82 -15.80
N LEU A 255 -11.08 -25.01 -15.07
CA LEU A 255 -11.56 -24.33 -13.87
C LEU A 255 -12.73 -23.38 -14.18
N THR A 256 -12.64 -22.60 -15.26
CA THR A 256 -13.75 -21.74 -15.71
C THR A 256 -15.01 -22.54 -16.02
N LYS A 257 -14.90 -23.69 -16.69
CA LYS A 257 -16.04 -24.59 -16.96
C LYS A 257 -16.66 -25.11 -15.67
N GLN A 258 -15.84 -25.60 -14.75
CA GLN A 258 -16.28 -26.12 -13.44
C GLN A 258 -16.98 -25.04 -12.59
N LEU A 259 -16.50 -23.79 -12.61
CA LEU A 259 -17.15 -22.67 -11.94
C LEU A 259 -18.55 -22.41 -12.53
N ARG A 260 -18.67 -22.39 -13.86
CA ARG A 260 -19.96 -22.21 -14.55
C ARG A 260 -20.94 -23.36 -14.28
N GLU A 261 -20.48 -24.61 -14.23
CA GLU A 261 -21.28 -25.77 -13.83
C GLU A 261 -21.87 -25.65 -12.43
N LYS A 262 -21.14 -24.95 -11.53
CA LYS A 262 -21.61 -24.60 -10.17
C LYS A 262 -22.45 -23.32 -10.12
N ASN A 263 -22.90 -22.81 -11.25
CA ASN A 263 -23.69 -21.58 -11.37
C ASN A 263 -22.93 -20.32 -10.86
N ILE A 264 -21.59 -20.31 -10.97
CA ILE A 264 -20.74 -19.16 -10.65
C ILE A 264 -20.45 -18.46 -11.97
N ALA A 265 -20.85 -17.20 -12.08
CA ALA A 265 -20.53 -16.39 -13.26
C ALA A 265 -19.04 -16.05 -13.29
N VAL A 266 -18.43 -16.11 -14.47
CA VAL A 266 -17.04 -15.69 -14.68
C VAL A 266 -17.05 -14.58 -15.72
N CYS A 267 -16.59 -13.40 -15.33
CA CYS A 267 -16.48 -12.20 -16.16
C CYS A 267 -15.00 -11.86 -16.37
N ASN A 268 -14.68 -11.20 -17.48
CA ASN A 268 -13.31 -10.74 -17.79
C ASN A 268 -13.18 -9.22 -17.78
N GLN A 269 -14.28 -8.51 -17.55
CA GLN A 269 -14.32 -7.05 -17.50
C GLN A 269 -15.40 -6.57 -16.53
N LEU A 270 -15.12 -5.49 -15.79
CA LEU A 270 -16.06 -4.93 -14.79
C LEU A 270 -17.45 -4.57 -15.35
N PRO A 271 -17.60 -3.99 -16.56
CA PRO A 271 -18.94 -3.68 -17.08
C PRO A 271 -19.86 -4.91 -17.20
N GLN A 272 -19.29 -6.09 -17.38
CA GLN A 272 -20.08 -7.35 -17.47
C GLN A 272 -20.77 -7.70 -16.14
N LEU A 273 -20.28 -7.20 -15.01
CA LEU A 273 -20.92 -7.41 -13.70
C LEU A 273 -22.36 -6.90 -13.65
N SER A 274 -22.69 -5.87 -14.41
CA SER A 274 -24.07 -5.34 -14.51
C SER A 274 -25.06 -6.31 -15.16
N GLN A 275 -24.56 -7.27 -15.94
CA GLN A 275 -25.35 -8.27 -16.63
C GLN A 275 -25.57 -9.53 -15.78
N VAL A 276 -24.80 -9.70 -14.70
CA VAL A 276 -24.93 -10.86 -13.81
C VAL A 276 -25.99 -10.57 -12.73
N PRO A 277 -26.97 -11.46 -12.52
CA PRO A 277 -27.97 -11.31 -11.47
C PRO A 277 -27.35 -11.02 -10.09
N LEU A 278 -27.94 -10.12 -9.30
CA LEU A 278 -27.40 -9.67 -8.02
C LEU A 278 -27.24 -10.79 -6.98
N ASN A 279 -28.04 -11.84 -7.09
CA ASN A 279 -28.01 -13.01 -6.21
C ASN A 279 -27.14 -14.17 -6.73
N GLN A 280 -26.49 -13.99 -7.88
CA GLN A 280 -25.59 -15.01 -8.44
C GLN A 280 -24.15 -14.70 -8.00
N ARG A 281 -23.44 -15.72 -7.57
CA ARG A 281 -21.99 -15.60 -7.30
C ARG A 281 -21.23 -15.28 -8.56
N VAL A 282 -20.22 -14.42 -8.46
CA VAL A 282 -19.45 -13.98 -9.61
C VAL A 282 -17.97 -13.78 -9.29
N ILE A 283 -17.14 -14.24 -10.21
CA ILE A 283 -15.71 -14.00 -10.25
C ILE A 283 -15.43 -13.12 -11.47
N CYS A 284 -14.87 -11.96 -11.27
CA CYS A 284 -14.49 -11.02 -12.32
C CYS A 284 -12.97 -10.95 -12.42
N LEU A 285 -12.43 -11.49 -13.50
CA LEU A 285 -10.99 -11.52 -13.77
C LEU A 285 -10.66 -10.35 -14.70
N GLN A 286 -10.18 -9.27 -14.12
CA GLN A 286 -9.80 -8.08 -14.87
C GLN A 286 -8.48 -8.30 -15.62
N GLY A 287 -8.49 -8.08 -16.95
CA GLY A 287 -7.39 -8.36 -17.85
C GLY A 287 -6.08 -7.60 -17.58
N ASP A 288 -5.15 -7.65 -18.52
CA ASP A 288 -3.70 -7.42 -18.40
C ASP A 288 -3.22 -6.11 -17.76
N ASP A 289 -4.05 -5.07 -17.73
CA ASP A 289 -3.71 -3.78 -17.12
C ASP A 289 -4.27 -3.56 -15.71
N TYR A 290 -4.96 -4.56 -15.15
CA TYR A 290 -5.62 -4.41 -13.85
C TYR A 290 -4.65 -4.08 -12.72
N GLY A 291 -3.54 -4.77 -12.64
CA GLY A 291 -2.49 -4.50 -11.65
C GLY A 291 -1.80 -3.14 -11.80
N LYS A 292 -1.88 -2.52 -12.98
CA LYS A 292 -1.23 -1.23 -13.29
C LYS A 292 -2.16 -0.04 -13.18
N ASN A 293 -3.48 -0.26 -13.16
CA ASN A 293 -4.47 0.80 -13.19
C ASN A 293 -5.22 0.93 -11.86
N PHE A 294 -4.82 1.91 -11.04
CA PHE A 294 -5.47 2.25 -9.78
C PHE A 294 -6.95 2.59 -9.88
N ARG A 295 -7.36 3.15 -11.01
CA ARG A 295 -8.73 3.59 -11.22
C ARG A 295 -9.72 2.44 -11.21
N VAL A 296 -9.26 1.23 -11.44
CA VAL A 296 -10.16 0.07 -11.48
C VAL A 296 -10.87 -0.15 -10.14
N ILE A 297 -10.19 0.07 -9.01
CA ILE A 297 -10.86 -0.03 -7.71
C ILE A 297 -11.83 1.13 -7.52
N GLU A 298 -11.47 2.34 -7.91
CA GLU A 298 -12.36 3.50 -7.86
C GLU A 298 -13.58 3.30 -8.76
N GLU A 299 -13.37 2.86 -10.00
CA GLU A 299 -14.43 2.60 -10.97
C GLU A 299 -15.34 1.43 -10.56
N SER A 300 -14.77 0.36 -9.97
CA SER A 300 -15.54 -0.79 -9.50
C SER A 300 -16.27 -0.54 -8.19
N PHE A 301 -15.83 0.41 -7.38
CA PHE A 301 -16.32 0.59 -6.02
C PHE A 301 -17.85 0.74 -5.96
N ASN A 302 -18.42 1.60 -6.78
CA ASN A 302 -19.87 1.80 -6.81
C ASN A 302 -20.62 0.53 -7.23
N THR A 303 -20.12 -0.21 -8.22
CA THR A 303 -20.71 -1.47 -8.68
C THR A 303 -20.66 -2.52 -7.60
N VAL A 304 -19.51 -2.63 -6.89
CA VAL A 304 -19.30 -3.54 -5.76
C VAL A 304 -20.28 -3.24 -4.63
N ILE A 305 -20.34 -1.97 -4.19
CA ILE A 305 -21.22 -1.58 -3.09
C ILE A 305 -22.69 -1.79 -3.45
N THR A 306 -23.09 -1.45 -4.65
CA THR A 306 -24.46 -1.67 -5.13
C THR A 306 -24.82 -3.16 -5.10
N ARG A 307 -23.94 -4.03 -5.61
CA ARG A 307 -24.15 -5.47 -5.64
C ARG A 307 -24.22 -6.07 -4.24
N LEU A 308 -23.25 -5.78 -3.38
CA LEU A 308 -23.19 -6.31 -2.02
C LEU A 308 -24.31 -5.75 -1.12
N SER A 309 -24.76 -4.52 -1.37
CA SER A 309 -25.86 -3.90 -0.62
C SER A 309 -27.23 -4.49 -0.94
N ALA A 310 -27.36 -5.29 -1.99
CA ALA A 310 -28.61 -6.01 -2.31
C ALA A 310 -28.98 -7.04 -1.24
N GLY A 311 -28.01 -7.48 -0.41
CA GLY A 311 -28.22 -8.39 0.70
C GLY A 311 -28.96 -7.75 1.89
N LYS A 312 -30.00 -8.40 2.38
CA LYS A 312 -30.83 -7.89 3.50
C LYS A 312 -30.07 -7.80 4.82
N LYS A 313 -29.06 -8.64 5.03
CA LYS A 313 -28.28 -8.75 6.28
C LYS A 313 -27.01 -7.89 6.33
N GLY A 314 -26.77 -7.10 5.28
CA GLY A 314 -25.56 -6.33 5.12
C GLY A 314 -24.47 -7.10 4.38
N PHE A 315 -23.26 -6.53 4.36
CA PHE A 315 -22.13 -7.12 3.66
C PHE A 315 -20.80 -6.91 4.39
N PHE A 316 -19.86 -7.77 4.03
CA PHE A 316 -18.44 -7.62 4.31
C PHE A 316 -17.70 -7.54 2.99
N THR A 317 -16.74 -6.66 2.84
CA THR A 317 -15.80 -6.69 1.71
C THR A 317 -14.39 -6.36 2.15
N MET A 318 -13.45 -7.14 1.64
CA MET A 318 -12.04 -6.85 1.67
C MET A 318 -11.64 -6.22 0.34
N ILE A 319 -10.92 -5.11 0.40
CA ILE A 319 -10.36 -4.41 -0.75
C ILE A 319 -8.87 -4.25 -0.51
N GLU A 320 -8.08 -4.85 -1.37
CA GLU A 320 -6.63 -4.73 -1.32
C GLU A 320 -6.10 -3.87 -2.47
N LEU A 321 -5.15 -3.02 -2.10
CA LEU A 321 -4.25 -2.35 -3.02
C LEU A 321 -2.84 -2.91 -2.78
N SER A 322 -2.42 -3.80 -3.66
CA SER A 322 -1.05 -4.32 -3.63
C SER A 322 -0.10 -3.30 -4.24
N LEU A 323 0.79 -2.75 -3.41
CA LEU A 323 1.78 -1.76 -3.85
C LEU A 323 2.96 -2.39 -4.61
N ILE A 324 3.10 -3.71 -4.59
CA ILE A 324 4.14 -4.41 -5.36
C ILE A 324 3.96 -4.14 -6.85
N HIS A 325 2.73 -4.10 -7.32
CA HIS A 325 2.40 -3.78 -8.73
C HIS A 325 2.46 -2.28 -9.06
N ILE A 326 2.54 -1.42 -8.05
CA ILE A 326 2.60 0.04 -8.18
C ILE A 326 4.03 0.56 -8.13
N SER A 327 4.91 -0.13 -7.41
CA SER A 327 6.28 0.32 -7.13
C SER A 327 7.31 -0.16 -8.14
N GLU A 328 6.92 -0.94 -9.14
CA GLU A 328 7.81 -1.34 -10.23
C GLU A 328 7.49 -0.51 -11.49
N PRO A 329 8.30 0.45 -11.85
CA PRO A 329 9.51 0.20 -12.62
C PRO A 329 10.78 0.97 -12.16
N THR A 330 10.84 1.51 -10.97
CA THR A 330 11.91 2.45 -10.60
C THR A 330 12.71 2.11 -9.35
N ARG A 331 12.60 0.90 -8.79
CA ARG A 331 13.55 0.46 -7.76
C ARG A 331 14.71 -0.29 -8.42
N PRO A 332 15.94 0.26 -8.44
CA PRO A 332 17.10 -0.61 -8.52
C PRO A 332 17.03 -1.53 -7.28
N ARG A 333 17.03 -2.83 -7.52
CA ARG A 333 17.21 -3.83 -6.46
C ARG A 333 18.52 -3.49 -5.74
N LEU A 334 18.43 -2.88 -4.59
CA LEU A 334 19.49 -2.94 -3.60
C LEU A 334 19.30 -4.28 -2.89
N ILE A 335 19.85 -5.32 -3.54
CA ILE A 335 20.16 -6.58 -2.87
C ILE A 335 21.57 -6.38 -2.31
N SER A 336 21.72 -6.42 -1.03
CA SER A 336 22.85 -7.02 -0.32
C SER A 336 22.43 -7.21 1.13
#